data_57204b708c23a913ef2691b7d4199d46
#
_entry.id   57204b708c23a913ef2691b7d4199d46
#
_cell.length_a   1.000
_cell.length_b   1.000
_cell.length_c   1.000
_cell.angle_alpha   90.00
_cell.angle_beta   90.00
_cell.angle_gamma   90.00
#
_symmetry.space_group_name_H-M   'P 1'
#
loop_
_entity.id
_entity.type
_entity.pdbx_description
1 polymer ?
#
loop_
_entity_poly.entity_id
_entity_poly.type
_entity_poly.pdbx_seq_one_letter_code
_entity_poly.pdbx_strand_id
1 'polypeptide(L)'
;MRKERAKRVDGDPREAPFFIAGSFCFRELLMFTEYSRISEIFTRLREQNPNPTSELNYVNAYTLLVAVVLSAQATDKSVNIATEPLFKIVTTPEQMVALGEEKLITYIKSIGLYKTKAKHVIELSEKLISDFNSQVPQSREELMSLPGVGQKTANVVQNVIFKMPTMPVDTHIFRVSHRIGLSDGDTPNKVEEDLLKITPEEFAFNAHHWLLLHGRYVCTAKNPKCEACLISDLCVHNL
;
A
#
# COMPACT_ATOMS: atom_id res chain seq x y z
N MET A 1 41.93 -44.11 57.37
CA MET A 1 40.96 -43.12 57.79
C MET A 1 41.59 -41.75 57.66
N ARG A 2 41.37 -41.05 56.57
CA ARG A 2 41.90 -39.70 56.26
C ARG A 2 40.75 -38.74 56.18
N LYS A 3 40.75 -37.67 56.95
CA LYS A 3 39.86 -36.51 56.89
C LYS A 3 40.38 -35.60 55.80
N GLU A 4 39.62 -35.39 54.75
CA GLU A 4 39.89 -34.29 53.80
C GLU A 4 39.15 -33.02 54.20
N ARG A 5 39.93 -31.94 54.28
CA ARG A 5 39.47 -30.58 54.62
C ARG A 5 38.94 -29.90 53.41
N ALA A 6 37.74 -29.35 53.51
CA ALA A 6 37.21 -28.42 52.51
C ALA A 6 38.00 -27.10 52.52
N LYS A 7 38.50 -26.67 51.36
CA LYS A 7 39.08 -25.36 51.17
C LYS A 7 37.96 -24.36 50.89
N ARG A 8 37.84 -23.31 51.70
CA ARG A 8 37.10 -22.11 51.39
C ARG A 8 37.83 -21.37 50.27
N VAL A 9 37.10 -20.93 49.25
CA VAL A 9 37.55 -19.98 48.25
C VAL A 9 36.87 -18.65 48.58
N ASP A 10 37.68 -17.73 49.13
CA ASP A 10 37.25 -16.35 49.38
C ASP A 10 37.27 -15.62 48.04
N GLY A 11 36.10 -15.33 47.47
CA GLY A 11 35.94 -14.44 46.34
C GLY A 11 35.84 -12.98 46.84
N ASP A 12 36.69 -12.11 46.29
CA ASP A 12 36.69 -10.65 46.56
C ASP A 12 35.36 -10.03 46.10
N PRO A 13 34.60 -9.31 46.97
CA PRO A 13 33.31 -8.74 46.63
C PRO A 13 33.38 -7.51 45.71
N ARG A 14 34.52 -7.23 45.07
CA ARG A 14 34.74 -6.05 44.22
C ARG A 14 34.73 -6.34 42.71
N GLU A 15 34.51 -7.56 42.28
CA GLU A 15 34.26 -7.86 40.88
C GLU A 15 32.77 -7.80 40.57
N ALA A 16 32.25 -6.57 40.44
CA ALA A 16 31.03 -6.35 39.70
C ALA A 16 31.29 -6.72 38.20
N PRO A 17 30.39 -7.45 37.54
CA PRO A 17 30.58 -7.74 36.13
C PRO A 17 30.60 -6.41 35.39
N PHE A 18 31.76 -6.09 34.79
CA PHE A 18 31.87 -5.07 33.76
C PHE A 18 30.88 -5.42 32.65
N PHE A 19 29.76 -4.75 32.62
CA PHE A 19 28.95 -4.65 31.42
C PHE A 19 29.84 -3.97 30.37
N ILE A 20 30.41 -4.76 29.50
CA ILE A 20 31.00 -4.28 28.26
C ILE A 20 29.82 -3.64 27.52
N ALA A 21 29.70 -2.32 27.61
CA ALA A 21 28.92 -1.52 26.70
C ALA A 21 29.51 -1.80 25.32
N GLY A 22 28.93 -2.78 24.62
CA GLY A 22 29.30 -3.11 23.26
C GLY A 22 29.28 -1.81 22.46
N SER A 23 30.37 -1.50 21.79
CA SER A 23 30.47 -0.40 20.87
C SER A 23 29.42 -0.63 19.79
N PHE A 24 28.21 -0.10 19.98
CA PHE A 24 27.23 0.01 18.90
C PHE A 24 27.92 0.78 17.80
N CYS A 25 28.09 0.15 16.64
CA CYS A 25 28.67 0.81 15.48
C CYS A 25 27.78 2.02 15.17
N PHE A 26 28.40 3.19 14.91
CA PHE A 26 27.69 4.41 14.54
C PHE A 26 26.61 4.17 13.44
N ARG A 27 26.86 3.21 12.55
CA ARG A 27 25.93 2.75 11.55
C ARG A 27 24.68 2.07 12.12
N GLU A 28 24.83 1.25 13.17
CA GLU A 28 23.70 0.59 13.85
C GLU A 28 22.85 1.59 14.61
N LEU A 29 23.48 2.60 15.22
CA LEU A 29 22.76 3.69 15.89
C LEU A 29 21.96 4.53 14.91
N LEU A 30 22.51 4.87 13.72
CA LEU A 30 21.79 5.58 12.67
C LEU A 30 20.64 4.76 12.12
N MET A 31 20.81 3.48 11.87
CA MET A 31 19.73 2.59 11.43
C MET A 31 18.62 2.48 12.49
N PHE A 32 18.97 2.42 13.76
CA PHE A 32 17.99 2.38 14.84
C PHE A 32 17.19 3.68 14.94
N THR A 33 17.83 4.85 14.81
CA THR A 33 17.14 6.15 14.83
C THR A 33 16.22 6.32 13.62
N GLU A 34 16.65 5.89 12.44
CA GLU A 34 15.83 5.95 11.22
C GLU A 34 14.62 5.00 11.32
N TYR A 35 14.81 3.76 11.76
CA TYR A 35 13.72 2.82 12.00
C TYR A 35 12.70 3.36 13.01
N SER A 36 13.17 3.97 14.10
CA SER A 36 12.31 4.57 15.12
C SER A 36 11.49 5.73 14.55
N ARG A 37 12.10 6.58 13.70
CA ARG A 37 11.42 7.67 13.00
C ARG A 37 10.33 7.15 12.09
N ILE A 38 10.63 6.14 11.28
CA ILE A 38 9.66 5.53 10.34
C ILE A 38 8.51 4.87 11.10
N SER A 39 8.82 4.12 12.16
CA SER A 39 7.81 3.50 13.01
C SER A 39 6.88 4.52 13.65
N GLU A 40 7.40 5.65 14.13
CA GLU A 40 6.62 6.75 14.69
C GLU A 40 5.72 7.41 13.64
N ILE A 41 6.21 7.62 12.40
CA ILE A 41 5.40 8.14 11.29
C ILE A 41 4.16 7.25 11.09
N PHE A 42 4.34 5.93 10.94
CA PHE A 42 3.22 5.02 10.71
C PHE A 42 2.32 4.86 11.93
N THR A 43 2.87 4.95 13.15
CA THR A 43 2.08 4.94 14.39
C THR A 43 1.09 6.10 14.41
N ARG A 44 1.54 7.32 14.15
CA ARG A 44 0.67 8.52 14.12
C ARG A 44 -0.37 8.44 12.99
N LEU A 45 0.02 7.94 11.82
CA LEU A 45 -0.92 7.73 10.71
C LEU A 45 -1.99 6.69 11.06
N ARG A 46 -1.63 5.60 11.76
CA ARG A 46 -2.54 4.59 12.27
C ARG A 46 -3.49 5.14 13.32
N GLU A 47 -2.99 5.93 14.26
CA GLU A 47 -3.82 6.57 15.30
C GLU A 47 -4.86 7.51 14.71
N GLN A 48 -4.48 8.28 13.68
CA GLN A 48 -5.41 9.17 12.98
C GLN A 48 -6.48 8.39 12.20
N ASN A 49 -6.12 7.28 11.58
CA ASN A 49 -7.03 6.46 10.78
C ASN A 49 -6.72 4.97 10.97
N PRO A 50 -7.25 4.31 12.01
CA PRO A 50 -6.93 2.91 12.34
C PRO A 50 -7.31 1.91 11.25
N ASN A 51 -8.34 2.20 10.46
CA ASN A 51 -8.90 1.30 9.44
C ASN A 51 -9.04 2.02 8.09
N PRO A 52 -7.95 2.34 7.41
CA PRO A 52 -8.01 2.99 6.12
C PRO A 52 -8.58 2.04 5.06
N THR A 53 -9.46 2.54 4.20
CA THR A 53 -10.11 1.76 3.15
C THR A 53 -9.94 2.44 1.79
N SER A 54 -10.15 1.66 0.73
CA SER A 54 -10.25 2.21 -0.62
C SER A 54 -11.43 3.19 -0.72
N GLU A 55 -11.22 4.31 -1.42
CA GLU A 55 -12.28 5.28 -1.72
C GLU A 55 -13.14 4.85 -2.92
N LEU A 56 -12.77 3.79 -3.64
CA LEU A 56 -13.59 3.18 -4.69
C LEU A 56 -14.71 2.34 -4.07
N ASN A 57 -15.93 2.52 -4.58
CA ASN A 57 -17.08 1.70 -4.21
C ASN A 57 -17.07 0.38 -5.00
N TYR A 58 -17.25 -0.73 -4.32
CA TYR A 58 -17.33 -2.06 -4.93
C TYR A 58 -18.21 -2.99 -4.10
N VAL A 59 -18.66 -4.09 -4.71
CA VAL A 59 -19.53 -5.11 -4.08
C VAL A 59 -18.73 -6.38 -3.76
N ASN A 60 -17.78 -6.74 -4.66
CA ASN A 60 -16.97 -7.95 -4.55
C ASN A 60 -15.61 -7.76 -5.27
N ALA A 61 -14.79 -8.80 -5.30
CA ALA A 61 -13.46 -8.76 -5.93
C ALA A 61 -13.50 -8.35 -7.41
N TYR A 62 -14.47 -8.86 -8.17
CA TYR A 62 -14.63 -8.53 -9.58
C TYR A 62 -14.98 -7.05 -9.79
N THR A 63 -15.95 -6.53 -9.06
CA THR A 63 -16.36 -5.12 -9.18
C THR A 63 -15.26 -4.18 -8.70
N LEU A 64 -14.42 -4.57 -7.71
CA LEU A 64 -13.22 -3.81 -7.37
C LEU A 64 -12.23 -3.79 -8.55
N LEU A 65 -11.92 -4.94 -9.15
CA LEU A 65 -11.03 -5.01 -10.30
C LEU A 65 -11.51 -4.08 -11.42
N VAL A 66 -12.80 -4.13 -11.77
CA VAL A 66 -13.41 -3.22 -12.76
C VAL A 66 -13.26 -1.75 -12.33
N ALA A 67 -13.57 -1.41 -11.08
CA ALA A 67 -13.45 -0.04 -10.60
C ALA A 67 -12.01 0.48 -10.67
N VAL A 68 -11.01 -0.34 -10.33
CA VAL A 68 -9.59 0.03 -10.40
C VAL A 68 -9.14 0.20 -11.86
N VAL A 69 -9.55 -0.65 -12.78
CA VAL A 69 -9.27 -0.48 -14.22
C VAL A 69 -9.90 0.83 -14.74
N LEU A 70 -11.13 1.13 -14.33
CA LEU A 70 -11.80 2.37 -14.70
C LEU A 70 -11.15 3.62 -14.07
N SER A 71 -10.47 3.50 -12.92
CA SER A 71 -9.84 4.62 -12.23
C SER A 71 -8.52 5.10 -12.87
N ALA A 72 -7.96 4.37 -13.82
CA ALA A 72 -6.77 4.81 -14.53
C ALA A 72 -6.99 6.19 -15.17
N GLN A 73 -6.20 7.21 -14.78
CA GLN A 73 -6.35 8.61 -15.21
C GLN A 73 -7.76 9.20 -14.98
N ALA A 74 -8.45 8.78 -13.93
CA ALA A 74 -9.74 9.31 -13.50
C ALA A 74 -9.77 9.46 -11.97
N THR A 75 -10.69 10.29 -11.47
CA THR A 75 -10.86 10.43 -10.02
C THR A 75 -11.76 9.33 -9.48
N ASP A 76 -11.51 8.85 -8.26
CA ASP A 76 -12.34 7.84 -7.61
C ASP A 76 -13.82 8.30 -7.54
N LYS A 77 -14.05 9.59 -7.29
CA LYS A 77 -15.39 10.19 -7.30
C LYS A 77 -16.12 10.00 -8.65
N SER A 78 -15.42 10.25 -9.77
CA SER A 78 -16.02 10.09 -11.11
C SER A 78 -16.29 8.62 -11.44
N VAL A 79 -15.41 7.73 -10.99
CA VAL A 79 -15.60 6.28 -11.13
C VAL A 79 -16.80 5.82 -10.31
N ASN A 80 -16.88 6.21 -9.04
CA ASN A 80 -18.00 5.84 -8.16
C ASN A 80 -19.35 6.27 -8.73
N ILE A 81 -19.46 7.51 -9.25
CA ILE A 81 -20.69 7.99 -9.90
C ILE A 81 -21.08 7.12 -11.10
N ALA A 82 -20.10 6.72 -11.94
CA ALA A 82 -20.36 5.93 -13.13
C ALA A 82 -20.67 4.45 -12.80
N THR A 83 -20.03 3.90 -11.77
CA THR A 83 -20.17 2.48 -11.41
C THR A 83 -21.34 2.21 -10.47
N GLU A 84 -21.85 3.19 -9.73
CA GLU A 84 -22.99 3.00 -8.83
C GLU A 84 -24.22 2.37 -9.52
N PRO A 85 -24.73 2.92 -10.65
CA PRO A 85 -25.83 2.28 -11.36
C PRO A 85 -25.43 0.98 -12.06
N LEU A 86 -24.17 0.86 -12.50
CA LEU A 86 -23.65 -0.34 -13.17
C LEU A 86 -23.59 -1.53 -12.20
N PHE A 87 -23.04 -1.36 -11.01
CA PHE A 87 -22.85 -2.45 -10.04
C PHE A 87 -24.15 -2.90 -9.35
N LYS A 88 -25.27 -2.21 -9.60
CA LYS A 88 -26.61 -2.70 -9.22
C LYS A 88 -27.10 -3.84 -10.15
N ILE A 89 -26.58 -3.92 -11.36
CA ILE A 89 -27.01 -4.89 -12.38
C ILE A 89 -25.90 -5.85 -12.81
N VAL A 90 -24.63 -5.50 -12.55
CA VAL A 90 -23.46 -6.29 -12.94
C VAL A 90 -22.55 -6.49 -11.75
N THR A 91 -22.43 -7.73 -11.31
CA THR A 91 -21.56 -8.14 -10.20
C THR A 91 -20.66 -9.32 -10.56
N THR A 92 -20.82 -9.90 -11.76
CA THR A 92 -20.00 -11.03 -12.25
C THR A 92 -19.47 -10.76 -13.66
N PRO A 93 -18.40 -11.45 -14.07
CA PRO A 93 -17.88 -11.39 -15.44
C PRO A 93 -18.91 -11.74 -16.50
N GLU A 94 -19.74 -12.76 -16.29
CA GLU A 94 -20.78 -13.20 -17.23
C GLU A 94 -21.83 -12.12 -17.45
N GLN A 95 -22.26 -11.45 -16.38
CA GLN A 95 -23.20 -10.34 -16.48
C GLN A 95 -22.60 -9.16 -17.27
N MET A 96 -21.29 -8.91 -17.13
CA MET A 96 -20.59 -7.86 -17.88
C MET A 96 -20.53 -8.18 -19.38
N VAL A 97 -20.16 -9.42 -19.73
CA VAL A 97 -20.13 -9.87 -21.12
C VAL A 97 -21.54 -9.83 -21.73
N ALA A 98 -22.54 -10.29 -20.98
CA ALA A 98 -23.94 -10.23 -21.42
C ALA A 98 -24.46 -8.78 -21.59
N LEU A 99 -23.97 -7.82 -20.80
CA LEU A 99 -24.28 -6.39 -20.95
C LEU A 99 -23.73 -5.84 -22.26
N GLY A 100 -22.51 -6.23 -22.63
CA GLY A 100 -21.82 -5.83 -23.83
C GLY A 100 -21.19 -4.43 -23.76
N GLU A 101 -20.23 -4.20 -24.68
CA GLU A 101 -19.42 -2.98 -24.70
C GLU A 101 -20.24 -1.71 -24.91
N GLU A 102 -21.18 -1.73 -25.88
CA GLU A 102 -21.99 -0.56 -26.19
C GLU A 102 -22.81 -0.07 -25.00
N LYS A 103 -23.43 -1.02 -24.28
CA LYS A 103 -24.22 -0.70 -23.09
C LYS A 103 -23.33 -0.23 -21.95
N LEU A 104 -22.17 -0.88 -21.71
CA LEU A 104 -21.18 -0.45 -20.73
C LEU A 104 -20.74 1.00 -20.97
N ILE A 105 -20.48 1.38 -22.21
CA ILE A 105 -20.12 2.76 -22.60
C ILE A 105 -21.16 3.76 -22.09
N THR A 106 -22.45 3.44 -22.11
CA THR A 106 -23.49 4.38 -21.66
C THR A 106 -23.35 4.74 -20.18
N TYR A 107 -22.82 3.83 -19.35
CA TYR A 107 -22.55 4.05 -17.92
C TYR A 107 -21.27 4.84 -17.68
N ILE A 108 -20.20 4.55 -18.45
CA ILE A 108 -18.86 5.07 -18.15
C ILE A 108 -18.42 6.22 -19.06
N LYS A 109 -19.26 6.74 -19.93
CA LYS A 109 -18.93 7.82 -20.89
C LYS A 109 -18.43 9.12 -20.26
N SER A 110 -18.67 9.33 -18.95
CA SER A 110 -18.15 10.45 -18.18
C SER A 110 -16.71 10.28 -17.74
N ILE A 111 -16.16 9.07 -17.86
CA ILE A 111 -14.78 8.76 -17.50
C ILE A 111 -13.86 8.94 -18.69
N GLY A 112 -12.68 9.54 -18.50
CA GLY A 112 -11.68 9.67 -19.57
C GLY A 112 -11.28 8.31 -20.17
N LEU A 113 -11.02 8.27 -21.47
CA LEU A 113 -10.65 7.06 -22.23
C LEU A 113 -11.70 5.93 -22.17
N TYR A 114 -12.95 6.28 -21.99
CA TYR A 114 -14.04 5.34 -21.74
C TYR A 114 -14.18 4.22 -22.78
N LYS A 115 -13.93 4.48 -24.08
CA LYS A 115 -14.00 3.46 -25.13
C LYS A 115 -12.95 2.37 -24.94
N THR A 116 -11.69 2.76 -24.74
CA THR A 116 -10.60 1.81 -24.47
C THR A 116 -10.84 1.06 -23.16
N LYS A 117 -11.33 1.74 -22.12
CA LYS A 117 -11.66 1.12 -20.84
C LYS A 117 -12.83 0.14 -20.97
N ALA A 118 -13.88 0.48 -21.72
CA ALA A 118 -14.98 -0.43 -21.97
C ALA A 118 -14.49 -1.72 -22.65
N LYS A 119 -13.72 -1.58 -23.72
CA LYS A 119 -13.09 -2.72 -24.40
C LYS A 119 -12.29 -3.59 -23.42
N HIS A 120 -11.36 -2.99 -22.65
CA HIS A 120 -10.58 -3.73 -21.67
C HIS A 120 -11.45 -4.44 -20.62
N VAL A 121 -12.52 -3.81 -20.13
CA VAL A 121 -13.43 -4.42 -19.14
C VAL A 121 -14.18 -5.61 -19.72
N ILE A 122 -14.60 -5.57 -20.97
CA ILE A 122 -15.22 -6.73 -21.63
C ILE A 122 -14.19 -7.85 -21.82
N GLU A 123 -13.04 -7.53 -22.44
CA GLU A 123 -11.97 -8.52 -22.69
C GLU A 123 -11.44 -9.18 -21.40
N LEU A 124 -11.25 -8.40 -20.31
CA LEU A 124 -10.84 -8.98 -19.04
C LEU A 124 -11.92 -9.89 -18.44
N SER A 125 -13.21 -9.56 -18.65
CA SER A 125 -14.32 -10.38 -18.17
C SER A 125 -14.39 -11.70 -18.93
N GLU A 126 -14.24 -11.67 -20.26
CA GLU A 126 -14.15 -12.86 -21.10
C GLU A 126 -12.97 -13.75 -20.66
N LYS A 127 -11.81 -13.15 -20.42
CA LYS A 127 -10.63 -13.88 -19.95
C LYS A 127 -10.79 -14.47 -18.55
N LEU A 128 -11.48 -13.77 -17.64
CA LEU A 128 -11.80 -14.34 -16.32
C LEU A 128 -12.71 -15.58 -16.45
N ILE A 129 -13.66 -15.57 -17.38
CA ILE A 129 -14.53 -16.73 -17.61
C ILE A 129 -13.73 -17.89 -18.20
N SER A 130 -12.93 -17.64 -19.25
CA SER A 130 -12.22 -18.71 -19.97
C SER A 130 -11.06 -19.33 -19.16
N ASP A 131 -10.27 -18.50 -18.50
CA ASP A 131 -8.98 -18.92 -17.94
C ASP A 131 -9.01 -19.08 -16.41
N PHE A 132 -9.96 -18.42 -15.72
CA PHE A 132 -9.97 -18.29 -14.26
C PHE A 132 -11.29 -18.69 -13.59
N ASN A 133 -12.16 -19.43 -14.28
CA ASN A 133 -13.47 -19.86 -13.75
C ASN A 133 -14.28 -18.68 -13.12
N SER A 134 -14.27 -17.52 -13.79
CA SER A 134 -14.92 -16.29 -13.33
C SER A 134 -14.41 -15.74 -11.99
N GLN A 135 -13.27 -16.20 -11.50
CA GLN A 135 -12.65 -15.72 -10.26
C GLN A 135 -11.52 -14.73 -10.58
N VAL A 136 -11.38 -13.71 -9.74
CA VAL A 136 -10.23 -12.81 -9.81
C VAL A 136 -9.00 -13.55 -9.29
N PRO A 137 -7.93 -13.70 -10.09
CA PRO A 137 -6.73 -14.39 -9.66
C PRO A 137 -5.96 -13.61 -8.59
N GLN A 138 -5.18 -14.34 -7.78
CA GLN A 138 -4.44 -13.74 -6.66
C GLN A 138 -3.02 -13.34 -7.05
N SER A 139 -2.36 -14.08 -7.96
CA SER A 139 -0.98 -13.78 -8.33
C SER A 139 -0.88 -12.50 -9.15
N ARG A 140 0.24 -11.77 -8.99
CA ARG A 140 0.50 -10.53 -9.74
C ARG A 140 0.59 -10.82 -11.24
N GLU A 141 1.23 -11.91 -11.61
CA GLU A 141 1.44 -12.33 -12.99
C GLU A 141 0.11 -12.61 -13.69
N GLU A 142 -0.78 -13.36 -13.05
CA GLU A 142 -2.11 -13.65 -13.59
C GLU A 142 -2.98 -12.39 -13.68
N LEU A 143 -2.98 -11.54 -12.64
CA LEU A 143 -3.66 -10.24 -12.68
C LEU A 143 -3.17 -9.39 -13.84
N MET A 144 -1.86 -9.29 -14.04
CA MET A 144 -1.27 -8.51 -15.13
C MET A 144 -1.48 -9.12 -16.52
N SER A 145 -1.88 -10.38 -16.60
CA SER A 145 -2.28 -11.02 -17.86
C SER A 145 -3.66 -10.55 -18.35
N LEU A 146 -4.46 -9.90 -17.47
CA LEU A 146 -5.79 -9.40 -17.79
C LEU A 146 -5.69 -8.07 -18.58
N PRO A 147 -6.49 -7.87 -19.63
CA PRO A 147 -6.54 -6.61 -20.38
C PRO A 147 -6.81 -5.39 -19.47
N GLY A 148 -5.99 -4.35 -19.63
CA GLY A 148 -6.11 -3.11 -18.86
C GLY A 148 -5.55 -3.18 -17.43
N VAL A 149 -4.96 -4.29 -17.02
CA VAL A 149 -4.36 -4.48 -15.69
C VAL A 149 -2.83 -4.35 -15.78
N GLY A 150 -2.32 -3.24 -15.26
CA GLY A 150 -0.88 -3.03 -15.06
C GLY A 150 -0.45 -3.37 -13.63
N GLN A 151 0.86 -3.26 -13.34
CA GLN A 151 1.45 -3.55 -12.03
C GLN A 151 0.71 -2.82 -10.89
N LYS A 152 0.46 -1.51 -11.04
CA LYS A 152 -0.25 -0.73 -10.02
C LYS A 152 -1.65 -1.28 -9.75
N THR A 153 -2.41 -1.60 -10.80
CA THR A 153 -3.76 -2.18 -10.67
C THR A 153 -3.71 -3.53 -9.96
N ALA A 154 -2.79 -4.41 -10.36
CA ALA A 154 -2.58 -5.70 -9.70
C ALA A 154 -2.27 -5.54 -8.21
N ASN A 155 -1.34 -4.66 -7.86
CA ASN A 155 -0.97 -4.37 -6.47
C ASN A 155 -2.16 -3.84 -5.64
N VAL A 156 -3.01 -2.97 -6.20
CA VAL A 156 -4.22 -2.48 -5.51
C VAL A 156 -5.19 -3.63 -5.25
N VAL A 157 -5.44 -4.49 -6.24
CA VAL A 157 -6.33 -5.64 -6.07
C VAL A 157 -5.77 -6.62 -5.03
N GLN A 158 -4.47 -6.92 -5.09
CA GLN A 158 -3.80 -7.77 -4.10
C GLN A 158 -3.93 -7.18 -2.68
N ASN A 159 -3.71 -5.89 -2.52
CA ASN A 159 -3.83 -5.24 -1.22
C ASN A 159 -5.26 -5.28 -0.69
N VAL A 160 -6.24 -4.79 -1.47
CA VAL A 160 -7.61 -4.58 -0.99
C VAL A 160 -8.38 -5.89 -0.82
N ILE A 161 -8.28 -6.82 -1.79
CA ILE A 161 -9.05 -8.08 -1.81
C ILE A 161 -8.33 -9.19 -1.07
N PHE A 162 -7.05 -9.40 -1.41
CA PHE A 162 -6.29 -10.55 -0.90
C PHE A 162 -5.50 -10.23 0.37
N LYS A 163 -5.60 -8.99 0.87
CA LYS A 163 -4.93 -8.54 2.09
C LYS A 163 -3.41 -8.71 2.07
N MET A 164 -2.83 -8.66 0.87
CA MET A 164 -1.39 -8.74 0.69
C MET A 164 -0.73 -7.37 0.94
N PRO A 165 0.43 -7.32 1.60
CA PRO A 165 1.13 -6.07 1.90
C PRO A 165 1.86 -5.52 0.66
N THR A 166 1.11 -5.05 -0.33
CA THR A 166 1.66 -4.40 -1.52
C THR A 166 1.69 -2.88 -1.39
N MET A 167 2.57 -2.22 -2.15
CA MET A 167 2.75 -0.76 -2.11
C MET A 167 2.58 -0.16 -3.51
N PRO A 168 1.34 -0.06 -4.01
CA PRO A 168 1.07 0.50 -5.35
C PRO A 168 1.37 2.00 -5.39
N VAL A 169 2.55 2.37 -5.86
CA VAL A 169 3.03 3.75 -5.89
C VAL A 169 2.33 4.56 -6.98
N ASP A 170 1.61 5.59 -6.57
CA ASP A 170 1.03 6.60 -7.44
C ASP A 170 1.74 7.97 -7.25
N THR A 171 1.24 9.00 -7.95
CA THR A 171 1.81 10.35 -7.85
C THR A 171 1.71 10.95 -6.44
N HIS A 172 0.74 10.51 -5.64
CA HIS A 172 0.60 10.97 -4.25
C HIS A 172 1.66 10.31 -3.37
N ILE A 173 1.75 8.98 -3.41
CA ILE A 173 2.74 8.21 -2.65
C ILE A 173 4.16 8.59 -3.08
N PHE A 174 4.43 8.68 -4.38
CA PHE A 174 5.72 9.11 -4.91
C PHE A 174 6.15 10.44 -4.29
N ARG A 175 5.30 11.46 -4.35
CA ARG A 175 5.57 12.77 -3.77
C ARG A 175 5.76 12.75 -2.25
N VAL A 176 4.86 12.05 -1.55
CA VAL A 176 4.90 11.96 -0.08
C VAL A 176 6.18 11.29 0.38
N SER A 177 6.55 10.17 -0.23
CA SER A 177 7.75 9.40 0.13
C SER A 177 9.02 10.25 0.03
N HIS A 178 9.15 11.05 -1.01
CA HIS A 178 10.28 11.99 -1.15
C HIS A 178 10.26 13.11 -0.11
N ARG A 179 9.09 13.73 0.10
CA ARG A 179 8.98 14.87 1.03
C ARG A 179 9.22 14.49 2.48
N ILE A 180 8.74 13.34 2.90
CA ILE A 180 8.94 12.88 4.28
C ILE A 180 10.23 12.05 4.45
N GLY A 181 10.98 11.81 3.37
CA GLY A 181 12.27 11.13 3.40
C GLY A 181 12.14 9.63 3.64
N LEU A 182 11.16 8.96 3.01
CA LEU A 182 11.04 7.50 3.01
C LEU A 182 11.71 6.84 1.81
N SER A 183 11.92 7.57 0.72
CA SER A 183 12.62 7.10 -0.48
C SER A 183 13.12 8.29 -1.28
N ASP A 184 14.27 8.12 -1.94
CA ASP A 184 14.85 9.00 -2.94
C ASP A 184 14.83 8.38 -4.35
N GLY A 185 14.12 7.27 -4.52
CA GLY A 185 14.00 6.53 -5.76
C GLY A 185 13.42 7.37 -6.89
N ASP A 186 14.06 7.38 -8.06
CA ASP A 186 13.70 8.18 -9.24
C ASP A 186 12.52 7.60 -10.05
N THR A 187 12.11 6.38 -9.77
CA THR A 187 10.98 5.71 -10.43
C THR A 187 9.97 5.17 -9.41
N PRO A 188 8.69 5.02 -9.80
CA PRO A 188 7.67 4.40 -8.94
C PRO A 188 8.06 3.00 -8.45
N ASN A 189 8.70 2.20 -9.30
CA ASN A 189 9.14 0.85 -8.92
C ASN A 189 10.24 0.91 -7.85
N LYS A 190 11.17 1.84 -7.97
CA LYS A 190 12.23 2.01 -6.97
C LYS A 190 11.67 2.49 -5.65
N VAL A 191 10.72 3.43 -5.66
CA VAL A 191 10.00 3.87 -4.47
C VAL A 191 9.20 2.73 -3.84
N GLU A 192 8.53 1.87 -4.64
CA GLU A 192 7.85 0.66 -4.16
C GLU A 192 8.80 -0.26 -3.41
N GLU A 193 9.96 -0.57 -4.01
CA GLU A 193 11.00 -1.41 -3.38
C GLU A 193 11.52 -0.83 -2.07
N ASP A 194 11.79 0.47 -2.04
CA ASP A 194 12.30 1.15 -0.84
C ASP A 194 11.24 1.11 0.28
N LEU A 195 10.01 1.48 -0.02
CA LEU A 195 8.91 1.46 0.96
C LEU A 195 8.64 0.07 1.52
N LEU A 196 8.67 -0.97 0.67
CA LEU A 196 8.50 -2.35 1.14
C LEU A 196 9.63 -2.81 2.07
N LYS A 197 10.84 -2.30 1.90
CA LYS A 197 11.99 -2.63 2.76
C LYS A 197 11.96 -1.95 4.12
N ILE A 198 11.54 -0.68 4.14
CA ILE A 198 11.62 0.15 5.36
C ILE A 198 10.35 0.12 6.21
N THR A 199 9.21 -0.24 5.62
CA THR A 199 7.94 -0.28 6.35
C THR A 199 7.95 -1.43 7.36
N PRO A 200 7.79 -1.16 8.67
CA PRO A 200 7.69 -2.22 9.65
C PRO A 200 6.50 -3.16 9.36
N GLU A 201 6.70 -4.45 9.62
CA GLU A 201 5.74 -5.51 9.26
C GLU A 201 4.32 -5.24 9.79
N GLU A 202 4.21 -4.73 11.00
CA GLU A 202 2.93 -4.38 11.63
C GLU A 202 2.12 -3.31 10.89
N PHE A 203 2.76 -2.50 10.05
CA PHE A 203 2.11 -1.44 9.25
C PHE A 203 1.95 -1.83 7.77
N ALA A 204 2.66 -2.87 7.31
CA ALA A 204 2.84 -3.18 5.89
C ALA A 204 1.52 -3.27 5.09
N PHE A 205 0.46 -3.82 5.69
CA PHE A 205 -0.84 -3.96 5.04
C PHE A 205 -1.53 -2.61 4.77
N ASN A 206 -1.50 -1.69 5.72
CA ASN A 206 -2.20 -0.42 5.63
C ASN A 206 -1.33 0.76 5.15
N ALA A 207 -0.01 0.59 5.09
CA ALA A 207 0.96 1.64 4.77
C ALA A 207 0.63 2.37 3.46
N HIS A 208 0.25 1.60 2.41
CA HIS A 208 -0.19 2.16 1.14
C HIS A 208 -1.34 3.17 1.32
N HIS A 209 -2.40 2.77 2.04
CA HIS A 209 -3.58 3.62 2.21
C HIS A 209 -3.27 4.87 3.03
N TRP A 210 -2.49 4.75 4.10
CA TRP A 210 -2.10 5.92 4.91
C TRP A 210 -1.30 6.92 4.10
N LEU A 211 -0.29 6.48 3.35
CA LEU A 211 0.52 7.36 2.51
C LEU A 211 -0.32 7.99 1.39
N LEU A 212 -1.22 7.22 0.76
CA LEU A 212 -2.12 7.71 -0.27
C LEU A 212 -3.03 8.83 0.27
N LEU A 213 -3.73 8.57 1.37
CA LEU A 213 -4.68 9.52 1.97
C LEU A 213 -3.95 10.75 2.51
N HIS A 214 -2.78 10.57 3.13
CA HIS A 214 -1.94 11.69 3.55
C HIS A 214 -1.54 12.58 2.37
N GLY A 215 -1.17 11.97 1.24
CA GLY A 215 -0.84 12.70 0.01
C GLY A 215 -2.03 13.39 -0.64
N ARG A 216 -3.24 12.85 -0.51
CA ARG A 216 -4.45 13.46 -1.06
C ARG A 216 -4.93 14.66 -0.25
N TYR A 217 -4.90 14.57 1.07
CA TYR A 217 -5.63 15.50 1.95
C TYR A 217 -4.75 16.42 2.77
N VAL A 218 -3.50 16.04 3.05
CA VAL A 218 -2.56 16.80 3.90
C VAL A 218 -1.36 17.27 3.07
N CYS A 219 -0.51 16.35 2.61
CA CYS A 219 0.70 16.66 1.85
C CYS A 219 0.39 16.85 0.36
N THR A 220 -0.48 17.83 0.03
CA THR A 220 -0.92 18.10 -1.34
C THR A 220 0.21 18.65 -2.22
N ALA A 221 0.06 18.58 -3.56
CA ALA A 221 1.13 18.98 -4.49
C ALA A 221 1.47 20.48 -4.41
N LYS A 222 0.46 21.34 -4.40
CA LYS A 222 0.66 22.80 -4.47
C LYS A 222 0.72 23.47 -3.10
N ASN A 223 -0.18 23.13 -2.20
CA ASN A 223 -0.33 23.79 -0.89
C ASN A 223 -0.38 22.72 0.22
N PRO A 224 0.74 22.11 0.59
CA PRO A 224 0.78 21.14 1.69
C PRO A 224 0.42 21.83 3.02
N LYS A 225 -0.38 21.15 3.84
CA LYS A 225 -0.85 21.65 5.13
C LYS A 225 0.16 21.31 6.24
N CYS A 226 1.40 21.81 6.12
CA CYS A 226 2.50 21.44 7.01
C CYS A 226 2.25 21.83 8.46
N GLU A 227 1.64 22.98 8.73
CA GLU A 227 1.34 23.45 10.09
C GLU A 227 0.36 22.54 10.85
N ALA A 228 -0.56 21.88 10.11
CA ALA A 228 -1.53 20.94 10.65
C ALA A 228 -1.13 19.47 10.44
N CYS A 229 0.07 19.21 9.95
CA CYS A 229 0.53 17.86 9.63
C CYS A 229 1.03 17.16 10.89
N LEU A 230 0.42 16.01 11.21
CA LEU A 230 0.75 15.23 12.43
C LEU A 230 2.16 14.63 12.44
N ILE A 231 2.87 14.64 11.30
CA ILE A 231 4.24 14.15 11.15
C ILE A 231 5.21 15.24 10.71
N SER A 232 4.87 16.53 10.89
CA SER A 232 5.69 17.63 10.42
C SER A 232 7.06 17.70 11.10
N ASP A 233 7.14 17.33 12.38
CA ASP A 233 8.38 17.23 13.17
C ASP A 233 9.29 16.05 12.77
N LEU A 234 8.76 15.07 12.03
CA LEU A 234 9.49 13.91 11.50
C LEU A 234 9.80 14.03 10.00
N CYS A 235 9.35 15.12 9.37
CA CYS A 235 9.38 15.31 7.92
C CYS A 235 10.65 16.05 7.50
N VAL A 236 11.49 15.42 6.65
CA VAL A 236 12.74 16.03 6.16
C VAL A 236 12.52 17.26 5.27
N HIS A 237 11.34 17.46 4.71
CA HIS A 237 11.00 18.63 3.92
C HIS A 237 10.80 19.91 4.76
N ASN A 238 10.53 19.74 6.05
CA ASN A 238 10.31 20.84 7.01
C ASN A 238 11.50 21.04 7.96
N LEU A 239 12.53 20.19 7.85
CA LEU A 239 13.79 20.34 8.55
C LEU A 239 14.75 21.16 7.67
#